data_b54089c6caaf051a7d76e68ebe653232
#
_entry.id   b54089c6caaf051a7d76e68ebe653232
#
_cell.length_a   1.000
_cell.length_b   1.000
_cell.length_c   1.000
_cell.angle_alpha   90.00
_cell.angle_beta   90.00
_cell.angle_gamma   90.00
#
_symmetry.space_group_name_H-M   'P 1'
#
loop_
_entity.id
_entity.type
_entity.pdbx_description
1 polymer ?
#
loop_
_entity_poly.entity_id
_entity_poly.type
_entity_poly.pdbx_seq_one_letter_code
_entity_poly.pdbx_strand_id
1 'polypeptide(L)'
;KNYNLSAIDGINSCDVPVLVMHRKEDEVISYEGSSIIAQRSHITNPNVEYYTETRPGKSNHMGIFFTKGGTAYYLAKKEELKMLHDLYYNRVPEKVLSKWFARLDKKQANDLDPLFVKTVLDFLDKNCK
;
A
#
# COMPACT_ATOMS: atom_id res chain seq x y z
N LYS A 1 17.84 1.81 23.39
CA LYS A 1 18.52 2.25 22.16
C LYS A 1 17.45 2.60 21.15
N ASN A 2 17.25 3.90 20.90
CA ASN A 2 16.39 4.36 19.80
C ASN A 2 17.17 4.10 18.50
N TYR A 3 16.77 3.09 17.76
CA TYR A 3 17.24 2.92 16.40
C TYR A 3 16.41 3.88 15.52
N ASN A 4 17.00 5.00 15.12
CA ASN A 4 16.48 5.81 14.02
C ASN A 4 16.72 5.04 12.71
N LEU A 5 15.90 4.02 12.46
CA LEU A 5 15.92 3.29 11.19
C LEU A 5 15.17 4.12 10.16
N SER A 6 15.90 4.70 9.22
CA SER A 6 15.32 5.36 8.05
C SER A 6 15.15 4.32 6.93
N ALA A 7 14.06 4.40 6.18
CA ALA A 7 13.88 3.56 4.99
C ALA A 7 15.00 3.80 3.95
N ILE A 8 15.51 5.03 3.87
CA ILE A 8 16.64 5.40 3.00
C ILE A 8 17.90 4.66 3.42
N ASP A 9 18.23 4.64 4.72
CA ASP A 9 19.39 3.93 5.23
C ASP A 9 19.29 2.42 4.93
N GLY A 10 18.09 1.85 5.09
CA GLY A 10 17.82 0.45 4.75
C GLY A 10 18.05 0.16 3.26
N ILE A 11 17.52 1.00 2.38
CA ILE A 11 17.70 0.86 0.92
C ILE A 11 19.16 1.02 0.53
N ASN A 12 19.89 1.94 1.14
CA ASN A 12 21.30 2.21 0.82
C ASN A 12 22.26 1.22 1.45
N SER A 13 21.84 0.43 2.44
CA SER A 13 22.70 -0.54 3.13
C SER A 13 22.90 -1.85 2.35
N CYS A 14 22.24 -2.03 1.22
CA CYS A 14 22.31 -3.25 0.40
C CYS A 14 22.18 -2.92 -1.10
N ASP A 15 22.62 -3.86 -1.94
CA ASP A 15 22.53 -3.76 -3.40
C ASP A 15 21.34 -4.56 -3.97
N VAL A 16 20.41 -4.98 -3.12
CA VAL A 16 19.23 -5.71 -3.60
C VAL A 16 18.34 -4.81 -4.45
N PRO A 17 17.72 -5.34 -5.50
CA PRO A 17 16.72 -4.60 -6.26
C PRO A 17 15.54 -4.18 -5.40
N VAL A 18 15.13 -2.93 -5.50
CA VAL A 18 14.00 -2.36 -4.75
C VAL A 18 13.05 -1.65 -5.71
N LEU A 19 11.78 -1.98 -5.66
CA LEU A 19 10.72 -1.26 -6.36
C LEU A 19 10.00 -0.33 -5.39
N VAL A 20 10.10 0.98 -5.62
CA VAL A 20 9.37 2.00 -4.86
C VAL A 20 8.16 2.44 -5.67
N MET A 21 6.97 2.19 -5.15
CA MET A 21 5.73 2.57 -5.79
C MET A 21 4.98 3.60 -4.94
N HIS A 22 4.55 4.70 -5.54
CA HIS A 22 3.81 5.74 -4.83
C HIS A 22 2.77 6.41 -5.73
N ARG A 23 1.71 6.93 -5.14
CA ARG A 23 0.74 7.76 -5.85
C ARG A 23 1.10 9.23 -5.78
N LYS A 24 0.90 9.93 -6.91
CA LYS A 24 1.12 11.38 -6.93
C LYS A 24 0.11 12.14 -6.06
N GLU A 25 -1.13 11.67 -6.02
CA GLU A 25 -2.25 12.27 -5.25
C GLU A 25 -2.54 11.51 -3.95
N ASP A 26 -1.51 11.05 -3.22
CA ASP A 26 -1.68 10.37 -1.94
C ASP A 26 -2.05 11.37 -0.84
N GLU A 27 -3.23 11.19 -0.23
CA GLU A 27 -3.76 12.09 0.81
C GLU A 27 -3.19 11.81 2.20
N VAL A 28 -2.52 10.66 2.38
CA VAL A 28 -1.96 10.24 3.67
C VAL A 28 -0.47 10.53 3.76
N ILE A 29 0.27 10.16 2.70
CA ILE A 29 1.71 10.39 2.60
C ILE A 29 1.97 11.30 1.41
N SER A 30 2.35 12.54 1.67
CA SER A 30 2.63 13.53 0.63
C SER A 30 3.72 13.03 -0.33
N TYR A 31 3.39 13.00 -1.63
CA TYR A 31 4.32 12.60 -2.68
C TYR A 31 5.58 13.46 -2.70
N GLU A 32 5.44 14.80 -2.63
CA GLU A 32 6.55 15.76 -2.66
C GLU A 32 7.18 16.01 -1.28
N GLY A 33 6.58 15.51 -0.20
CA GLY A 33 7.01 15.76 1.17
C GLY A 33 7.72 14.58 1.83
N SER A 34 6.95 13.63 2.33
CA SER A 34 7.44 12.56 3.20
C SER A 34 7.60 11.21 2.50
N SER A 35 7.31 11.11 1.19
CA SER A 35 7.49 9.86 0.46
C SER A 35 8.96 9.52 0.21
N ILE A 36 9.25 8.23 0.01
CA ILE A 36 10.58 7.77 -0.43
C ILE A 36 10.93 8.38 -1.79
N ILE A 37 9.96 8.58 -2.68
CA ILE A 37 10.19 9.18 -4.00
C ILE A 37 10.64 10.65 -3.87
N ALA A 38 10.08 11.42 -2.94
CA ALA A 38 10.53 12.80 -2.69
C ALA A 38 11.99 12.86 -2.23
N GLN A 39 12.45 11.80 -1.57
CA GLN A 39 13.79 11.70 -1.01
C GLN A 39 14.77 10.91 -1.89
N ARG A 40 14.39 10.63 -3.15
CA ARG A 40 15.20 9.82 -4.09
C ARG A 40 16.62 10.34 -4.32
N SER A 41 16.88 11.63 -4.14
CA SER A 41 18.22 12.20 -4.24
C SER A 41 19.19 11.72 -3.15
N HIS A 42 18.67 11.15 -2.06
CA HIS A 42 19.46 10.56 -0.97
C HIS A 42 19.65 9.04 -1.12
N ILE A 43 19.06 8.44 -2.16
CA ILE A 43 19.18 7.01 -2.42
C ILE A 43 20.39 6.78 -3.32
N THR A 44 21.34 5.98 -2.82
CA THR A 44 22.59 5.63 -3.49
C THR A 44 22.61 4.21 -4.06
N ASN A 45 21.66 3.35 -3.64
CA ASN A 45 21.50 2.02 -4.23
C ASN A 45 21.12 2.16 -5.72
N PRO A 46 21.95 1.66 -6.67
CA PRO A 46 21.72 1.81 -8.11
C PRO A 46 20.59 0.91 -8.64
N ASN A 47 20.14 -0.06 -7.85
CA ASN A 47 19.14 -1.05 -8.24
C ASN A 47 17.72 -0.67 -7.78
N VAL A 48 17.46 0.63 -7.56
CA VAL A 48 16.13 1.12 -7.18
C VAL A 48 15.35 1.57 -8.40
N GLU A 49 14.16 1.01 -8.58
CA GLU A 49 13.19 1.43 -9.60
C GLU A 49 12.03 2.19 -8.94
N TYR A 50 11.51 3.20 -9.66
CA TYR A 50 10.43 4.05 -9.16
C TYR A 50 9.22 3.96 -10.08
N TYR A 51 8.06 3.73 -9.51
CA TYR A 51 6.79 3.82 -10.21
C TYR A 51 5.89 4.86 -9.55
N THR A 52 5.43 5.84 -10.32
CA THR A 52 4.48 6.85 -9.87
C THR A 52 3.12 6.62 -10.51
N GLU A 53 2.12 6.33 -9.69
CA GLU A 53 0.73 6.23 -10.13
C GLU A 53 0.12 7.64 -10.28
N THR A 54 -0.31 7.98 -11.51
CA THR A 54 -0.88 9.30 -11.84
C THR A 54 -2.29 9.23 -12.40
N ARG A 55 -2.88 8.03 -12.52
CA ARG A 55 -4.23 7.88 -13.09
C ARG A 55 -5.28 8.55 -12.20
N PRO A 56 -6.20 9.36 -12.78
CA PRO A 56 -7.23 10.04 -12.01
C PRO A 56 -8.21 9.07 -11.33
N GLY A 57 -8.83 9.50 -10.24
CA GLY A 57 -9.84 8.74 -9.51
C GLY A 57 -9.31 7.63 -8.61
N LYS A 58 -8.00 7.61 -8.36
CA LYS A 58 -7.36 6.72 -7.39
C LYS A 58 -6.85 7.49 -6.15
N SER A 59 -7.64 8.45 -5.67
CA SER A 59 -7.25 9.49 -4.71
C SER A 59 -7.00 9.04 -3.28
N ASN A 60 -7.27 7.78 -2.92
CA ASN A 60 -6.93 7.32 -1.56
C ASN A 60 -5.61 6.54 -1.52
N HIS A 61 -5.00 6.47 -0.35
CA HIS A 61 -3.72 5.79 -0.12
C HIS A 61 -3.68 4.34 -0.65
N MET A 62 -4.81 3.62 -0.61
CA MET A 62 -4.92 2.24 -1.09
C MET A 62 -5.18 2.14 -2.61
N GLY A 63 -5.41 3.25 -3.29
CA GLY A 63 -5.82 3.27 -4.70
C GLY A 63 -4.76 2.73 -5.68
N ILE A 64 -3.50 2.62 -5.27
CA ILE A 64 -2.46 1.99 -6.10
C ILE A 64 -2.65 0.47 -6.22
N PHE A 65 -3.16 -0.17 -5.16
CA PHE A 65 -3.22 -1.63 -5.07
C PHE A 65 -4.45 -2.21 -5.75
N PHE A 66 -5.59 -1.51 -5.70
CA PHE A 66 -6.89 -2.05 -6.07
C PHE A 66 -7.46 -1.39 -7.31
N THR A 67 -8.35 -2.12 -8.01
CA THR A 67 -9.25 -1.51 -9.00
C THR A 67 -10.15 -0.47 -8.32
N LYS A 68 -10.90 0.29 -9.12
CA LYS A 68 -11.93 1.20 -8.56
C LYS A 68 -12.97 0.45 -7.73
N GLY A 69 -13.37 -0.76 -8.17
CA GLY A 69 -14.31 -1.64 -7.46
C GLY A 69 -13.71 -2.16 -6.15
N GLY A 70 -12.50 -2.69 -6.20
CA GLY A 70 -11.77 -3.17 -5.01
C GLY A 70 -11.55 -2.07 -3.98
N THR A 71 -11.20 -0.85 -4.44
CA THR A 71 -11.08 0.32 -3.57
C THR A 71 -12.40 0.69 -2.89
N ALA A 72 -13.50 0.73 -3.63
CA ALA A 72 -14.82 1.04 -3.07
C ALA A 72 -15.24 -0.04 -2.03
N TYR A 73 -15.00 -1.30 -2.34
CA TYR A 73 -15.25 -2.41 -1.41
C TYR A 73 -14.41 -2.27 -0.13
N TYR A 74 -13.10 -2.02 -0.27
CA TYR A 74 -12.21 -1.80 0.87
C TYR A 74 -12.68 -0.68 1.78
N LEU A 75 -13.04 0.48 1.21
CA LEU A 75 -13.52 1.63 1.99
C LEU A 75 -14.83 1.33 2.71
N ALA A 76 -15.78 0.65 2.06
CA ALA A 76 -17.03 0.23 2.69
C ALA A 76 -16.78 -0.72 3.87
N LYS A 77 -15.87 -1.69 3.70
CA LYS A 77 -15.54 -2.64 4.78
C LYS A 77 -14.75 -2.03 5.91
N LYS A 78 -13.89 -1.05 5.62
CA LYS A 78 -13.20 -0.24 6.64
C LYS A 78 -14.20 0.52 7.51
N GLU A 79 -15.22 1.11 6.91
CA GLU A 79 -16.27 1.84 7.65
C GLU A 79 -17.13 0.90 8.50
N GLU A 80 -17.54 -0.27 7.95
CA GLU A 80 -18.23 -1.31 8.74
C GLU A 80 -17.40 -1.73 9.97
N LEU A 81 -16.09 -1.95 9.78
CA LEU A 81 -15.22 -2.35 10.89
C LEU A 81 -15.08 -1.24 11.94
N LYS A 82 -15.00 0.01 11.50
CA LYS A 82 -14.98 1.18 12.39
C LYS A 82 -16.26 1.23 13.22
N MET A 83 -17.44 1.06 12.59
CA MET A 83 -18.72 1.02 13.31
C MET A 83 -18.77 -0.11 14.36
N LEU A 84 -18.19 -1.28 14.08
CA LEU A 84 -18.06 -2.34 15.08
C LEU A 84 -17.14 -1.92 16.24
N HIS A 85 -16.02 -1.29 15.96
CA HIS A 85 -15.12 -0.78 17.01
C HIS A 85 -15.80 0.28 17.88
N ASP A 86 -16.55 1.20 17.28
CA ASP A 86 -17.32 2.22 18.01
C ASP A 86 -18.39 1.58 18.89
N LEU A 87 -19.16 0.60 18.35
CA LEU A 87 -20.21 -0.12 19.08
C LEU A 87 -19.67 -0.88 20.31
N TYR A 88 -18.47 -1.43 20.21
CA TYR A 88 -17.85 -2.21 21.28
C TYR A 88 -16.76 -1.45 22.05
N TYR A 89 -16.70 -0.12 21.94
CA TYR A 89 -15.68 0.71 22.61
C TYR A 89 -14.26 0.21 22.39
N ASN A 90 -13.93 -0.15 21.14
CA ASN A 90 -12.66 -0.75 20.71
C ASN A 90 -12.33 -2.13 21.33
N ARG A 91 -13.32 -2.83 21.89
CA ARG A 91 -13.18 -4.17 22.47
C ARG A 91 -14.08 -5.19 21.78
N VAL A 92 -14.01 -5.22 20.45
CA VAL A 92 -14.85 -6.12 19.64
C VAL A 92 -14.55 -7.57 20.00
N PRO A 93 -15.56 -8.38 20.42
CA PRO A 93 -15.35 -9.80 20.75
C PRO A 93 -14.84 -10.57 19.53
N GLU A 94 -13.90 -11.49 19.74
CA GLU A 94 -13.30 -12.31 18.69
C GLU A 94 -14.36 -13.03 17.82
N LYS A 95 -15.41 -13.56 18.45
CA LYS A 95 -16.52 -14.22 17.75
C LYS A 95 -17.26 -13.27 16.79
N VAL A 96 -17.33 -11.97 17.10
CA VAL A 96 -17.95 -10.96 16.24
C VAL A 96 -17.03 -10.65 15.07
N LEU A 97 -15.74 -10.45 15.33
CA LEU A 97 -14.72 -10.24 14.28
C LEU A 97 -14.65 -11.44 13.33
N SER A 98 -14.59 -12.65 13.84
CA SER A 98 -14.55 -13.87 13.03
C SER A 98 -15.76 -14.00 12.11
N LYS A 99 -16.96 -13.66 12.60
CA LYS A 99 -18.19 -13.64 11.77
C LYS A 99 -18.13 -12.54 10.71
N TRP A 100 -17.58 -11.38 11.04
CA TRP A 100 -17.42 -10.28 10.09
C TRP A 100 -16.42 -10.67 8.99
N PHE A 101 -15.25 -11.21 9.33
CA PHE A 101 -14.26 -11.70 8.38
C PHE A 101 -14.81 -12.81 7.47
N ALA A 102 -15.62 -13.73 8.01
CA ALA A 102 -16.23 -14.81 7.25
C ALA A 102 -17.23 -14.33 6.16
N ARG A 103 -17.75 -13.11 6.30
CA ARG A 103 -18.68 -12.50 5.33
C ARG A 103 -18.00 -11.70 4.23
N LEU A 104 -16.68 -11.51 4.30
CA LEU A 104 -15.96 -10.77 3.27
C LEU A 104 -16.03 -11.52 1.93
N ASP A 105 -16.38 -10.79 0.88
CA ASP A 105 -16.26 -11.29 -0.48
C ASP A 105 -14.78 -11.31 -0.88
N LYS A 106 -14.22 -12.51 -0.92
CA LYS A 106 -12.79 -12.71 -1.21
C LYS A 106 -12.38 -12.21 -2.58
N LYS A 107 -13.30 -12.26 -3.56
CA LYS A 107 -13.02 -11.78 -4.92
C LYS A 107 -12.89 -10.26 -4.94
N GLN A 108 -13.82 -9.56 -4.31
CA GLN A 108 -13.77 -8.10 -4.22
C GLN A 108 -12.65 -7.61 -3.30
N ALA A 109 -12.36 -8.34 -2.22
CA ALA A 109 -11.26 -8.02 -1.32
C ALA A 109 -9.87 -8.19 -1.96
N ASN A 110 -9.76 -8.99 -3.02
CA ASN A 110 -8.54 -9.23 -3.79
C ASN A 110 -8.62 -8.68 -5.22
N ASP A 111 -9.50 -7.72 -5.48
CA ASP A 111 -9.65 -7.09 -6.80
C ASP A 111 -8.51 -6.09 -7.06
N LEU A 112 -7.30 -6.66 -7.28
CA LEU A 112 -6.08 -5.91 -7.49
C LEU A 112 -6.08 -5.21 -8.85
N ASP A 113 -5.46 -4.04 -8.89
CA ASP A 113 -5.27 -3.29 -10.13
C ASP A 113 -4.32 -4.04 -11.08
N PRO A 114 -4.74 -4.33 -12.32
CA PRO A 114 -3.90 -5.08 -13.26
C PRO A 114 -2.57 -4.42 -13.57
N LEU A 115 -2.50 -3.09 -13.59
CA LEU A 115 -1.24 -2.38 -13.83
C LEU A 115 -0.31 -2.48 -12.61
N PHE A 116 -0.84 -2.40 -11.39
CA PHE A 116 -0.06 -2.68 -10.20
C PHE A 116 0.55 -4.08 -10.25
N VAL A 117 -0.28 -5.09 -10.51
CA VAL A 117 0.18 -6.49 -10.59
C VAL A 117 1.23 -6.65 -11.68
N LYS A 118 0.98 -6.10 -12.88
CA LYS A 118 1.94 -6.16 -13.99
C LYS A 118 3.27 -5.50 -13.62
N THR A 119 3.25 -4.32 -13.02
CA THR A 119 4.48 -3.60 -12.64
C THR A 119 5.32 -4.41 -11.65
N VAL A 120 4.67 -5.04 -10.67
CA VAL A 120 5.36 -5.91 -9.69
C VAL A 120 5.94 -7.15 -10.38
N LEU A 121 5.16 -7.81 -11.25
CA LEU A 121 5.63 -9.01 -11.97
C LEU A 121 6.79 -8.69 -12.91
N ASP A 122 6.71 -7.62 -13.68
CA ASP A 122 7.80 -7.19 -14.57
C ASP A 122 9.10 -6.93 -13.78
N PHE A 123 8.98 -6.31 -12.59
CA PHE A 123 10.12 -6.08 -11.70
C PHE A 123 10.71 -7.40 -11.17
N LEU A 124 9.87 -8.34 -10.74
CA LEU A 124 10.32 -9.64 -10.25
C LEU A 124 10.97 -10.47 -11.36
N ASP A 125 10.39 -10.53 -12.55
CA ASP A 125 10.91 -11.26 -13.70
C ASP A 125 12.29 -10.73 -14.15
N LYS A 126 12.50 -9.43 -14.02
CA LYS A 126 13.79 -8.79 -14.31
C LYS A 126 14.87 -9.11 -13.28
N ASN A 127 14.52 -9.18 -12.01
CA ASN A 127 15.46 -9.15 -10.89
C ASN A 127 15.58 -10.47 -10.12
N CYS A 128 14.64 -11.42 -10.27
CA CYS A 128 14.60 -12.70 -9.55
C CYS A 128 14.82 -13.87 -10.54
N LYS A 129 16.03 -13.96 -11.11
CA LYS A 129 16.45 -15.08 -11.98
C LYS A 129 17.24 -16.10 -11.21
#